data_071990bb351456c77eccb8ca857bdd46
#
_entry.id   071990bb351456c77eccb8ca857bdd46
#
_cell.length_a   1.000
_cell.length_b   1.000
_cell.length_c   1.000
_cell.angle_alpha   90.00
_cell.angle_beta   90.00
_cell.angle_gamma   90.00
#
_symmetry.space_group_name_H-M   'P 1'
#
loop_
_entity.id
_entity.type
_entity.pdbx_description
1 polymer ?
#
loop_
_entity_poly.entity_id
_entity_poly.type
_entity_poly.pdbx_seq_one_letter_code
_entity_poly.pdbx_strand_id
1 'polypeptide(L)'
;MFFGMSNAPATFQRAMDRIFAKIKNCYPGCIFVYMDDILIATDNNEELHEQIVHEVLELLEEEDFHLKLNKCLFHQQSIDYLGIRIEEGKVHIDPTKMDGLANWKEELRNVHEVRSTLGIFGYNRPFIDNYAGKARPLTCLCCCAAISNRRYLI
;
A
#
# COMPACT_ATOMS: atom_id res chain seq x y z
N MET A 1 14.09 -3.18 -16.36
CA MET A 1 14.53 -3.82 -15.10
C MET A 1 14.05 -5.26 -15.09
N PHE A 2 14.88 -6.22 -14.70
CA PHE A 2 14.47 -7.62 -14.71
C PHE A 2 13.66 -7.96 -13.46
N PHE A 3 12.50 -8.60 -13.63
CA PHE A 3 11.72 -9.17 -12.53
C PHE A 3 12.54 -10.26 -11.81
N GLY A 4 12.52 -10.26 -10.48
CA GLY A 4 13.20 -11.27 -9.66
C GLY A 4 14.46 -10.83 -8.94
N MET A 5 14.99 -9.64 -9.19
CA MET A 5 16.07 -9.08 -8.38
C MET A 5 15.50 -8.47 -7.09
N SER A 6 16.04 -8.84 -5.94
CA SER A 6 15.55 -8.39 -4.61
C SER A 6 15.51 -6.87 -4.43
N ASN A 7 16.37 -6.12 -5.13
CA ASN A 7 16.42 -4.65 -5.06
C ASN A 7 15.63 -3.93 -6.17
N ALA A 8 15.03 -4.66 -7.12
CA ALA A 8 14.33 -4.06 -8.25
C ALA A 8 13.18 -3.12 -7.81
N PRO A 9 12.29 -3.51 -6.86
CA PRO A 9 11.20 -2.65 -6.43
C PRO A 9 11.69 -1.33 -5.82
N ALA A 10 12.70 -1.38 -4.94
CA ALA A 10 13.25 -0.18 -4.31
C ALA A 10 13.96 0.75 -5.29
N THR A 11 14.57 0.21 -6.34
CA THR A 11 15.24 1.00 -7.38
C THR A 11 14.20 1.65 -8.29
N PHE A 12 13.14 0.94 -8.64
CA PHE A 12 12.03 1.47 -9.44
C PHE A 12 11.31 2.59 -8.68
N GLN A 13 10.97 2.38 -7.40
CA GLN A 13 10.35 3.42 -6.59
C GLN A 13 11.20 4.69 -6.51
N ARG A 14 12.54 4.55 -6.34
CA ARG A 14 13.44 5.72 -6.35
C ARG A 14 13.46 6.45 -7.70
N ALA A 15 13.34 5.74 -8.81
CA ALA A 15 13.24 6.35 -10.13
C ALA A 15 11.93 7.14 -10.24
N MET A 16 10.80 6.53 -9.89
CA MET A 16 9.49 7.19 -9.86
C MET A 16 9.50 8.42 -8.93
N ASP A 17 10.09 8.33 -7.75
CA ASP A 17 10.18 9.46 -6.83
C ASP A 17 10.98 10.63 -7.40
N ARG A 18 12.03 10.37 -8.21
CA ARG A 18 12.80 11.41 -8.90
C ARG A 18 12.01 12.06 -10.02
N ILE A 19 11.38 11.26 -10.85
CA ILE A 19 10.57 11.73 -11.99
C ILE A 19 9.43 12.62 -11.48
N PHE A 20 8.72 12.16 -10.47
CA PHE A 20 7.58 12.88 -9.90
C PHE A 20 7.95 13.98 -8.89
N ALA A 21 9.24 14.16 -8.53
CA ALA A 21 9.63 15.11 -7.49
C ALA A 21 9.18 16.55 -7.78
N LYS A 22 9.31 17.01 -9.03
CA LYS A 22 8.95 18.37 -9.44
C LYS A 22 7.43 18.59 -9.30
N ILE A 23 6.64 17.70 -9.87
CA ILE A 23 5.18 17.85 -9.90
C ILE A 23 4.57 17.65 -8.51
N LYS A 24 5.12 16.75 -7.67
CA LYS A 24 4.71 16.60 -6.25
C LYS A 24 4.98 17.88 -5.44
N ASN A 25 6.04 18.63 -5.75
CA ASN A 25 6.33 19.90 -5.09
C ASN A 25 5.37 21.02 -5.53
N CYS A 26 4.92 21.00 -6.78
CA CYS A 26 3.92 21.95 -7.28
C CYS A 26 2.53 21.69 -6.67
N TYR A 27 2.18 20.41 -6.45
CA TYR A 27 0.87 19.98 -5.97
C TYR A 27 1.02 19.09 -4.71
N PRO A 28 1.41 19.68 -3.56
CA PRO A 28 1.67 18.91 -2.34
C PRO A 28 0.39 18.24 -1.84
N GLY A 29 0.47 16.92 -1.61
CA GLY A 29 -0.66 16.13 -1.11
C GLY A 29 -1.66 15.67 -2.18
N CYS A 30 -1.48 16.05 -3.45
CA CYS A 30 -2.40 15.65 -4.51
C CYS A 30 -1.95 14.40 -5.29
N ILE A 31 -0.65 14.07 -5.27
CA ILE A 31 -0.08 13.01 -6.10
C ILE A 31 0.62 11.98 -5.25
N PHE A 32 0.17 10.74 -5.33
CA PHE A 32 0.73 9.60 -4.63
C PHE A 32 1.21 8.56 -5.64
N VAL A 33 2.46 8.14 -5.53
CA VAL A 33 3.08 7.19 -6.44
C VAL A 33 3.65 6.04 -5.62
N TYR A 34 3.21 4.84 -5.92
CA TYR A 34 3.71 3.62 -5.32
C TYR A 34 3.92 2.56 -6.39
N MET A 35 5.17 2.29 -6.73
CA MET A 35 5.53 1.41 -7.85
C MET A 35 4.83 1.84 -9.14
N ASP A 36 4.01 0.95 -9.68
CA ASP A 36 3.27 1.13 -10.93
C ASP A 36 1.94 1.89 -10.72
N ASP A 37 1.53 2.10 -9.46
CA ASP A 37 0.24 2.71 -9.13
C ASP A 37 0.41 4.20 -8.86
N ILE A 38 -0.29 5.03 -9.61
CA ILE A 38 -0.32 6.49 -9.47
C ILE A 38 -1.74 6.89 -9.08
N LEU A 39 -1.87 7.58 -7.95
CA LEU A 39 -3.13 8.16 -7.50
C LEU A 39 -3.04 9.69 -7.51
N ILE A 40 -4.01 10.32 -8.14
CA ILE A 40 -4.22 11.77 -8.12
C ILE A 40 -5.52 12.04 -7.35
N ALA A 41 -5.43 12.78 -6.26
CA ALA A 41 -6.57 13.15 -5.42
C ALA A 41 -6.58 14.67 -5.23
N THR A 42 -7.72 15.29 -5.50
CA THR A 42 -7.92 16.74 -5.35
C THR A 42 -9.22 17.00 -4.58
N ASP A 43 -9.24 18.08 -3.83
CA ASP A 43 -10.42 18.51 -3.08
C ASP A 43 -11.41 19.22 -4.03
N ASN A 44 -12.45 18.52 -4.49
CA ASN A 44 -13.61 19.06 -5.25
C ASN A 44 -13.32 20.18 -6.28
N ASN A 45 -12.09 20.25 -6.77
CA ASN A 45 -11.67 21.19 -7.81
C ASN A 45 -11.37 20.43 -9.10
N GLU A 46 -12.36 20.36 -9.96
CA GLU A 46 -12.32 19.59 -11.19
C GLU A 46 -11.28 20.15 -12.18
N GLU A 47 -11.19 21.48 -12.29
CA GLU A 47 -10.21 22.13 -13.16
C GLU A 47 -8.76 21.83 -12.71
N LEU A 48 -8.49 21.92 -11.42
CA LEU A 48 -7.19 21.56 -10.86
C LEU A 48 -6.88 20.07 -11.05
N HIS A 49 -7.90 19.22 -10.93
CA HIS A 49 -7.73 17.78 -11.13
C HIS A 49 -7.33 17.48 -12.58
N GLU A 50 -8.04 18.04 -13.55
CA GLU A 50 -7.74 17.88 -14.97
C GLU A 50 -6.34 18.41 -15.32
N GLN A 51 -5.98 19.57 -14.78
CA GLN A 51 -4.64 20.13 -14.98
C GLN A 51 -3.54 19.18 -14.47
N ILE A 52 -3.67 18.66 -13.25
CA ILE A 52 -2.69 17.73 -12.67
C ILE A 52 -2.61 16.45 -13.48
N VAL A 53 -3.76 15.90 -13.88
CA VAL A 53 -3.81 14.70 -14.73
C VAL A 53 -3.07 14.93 -16.04
N HIS A 54 -3.29 16.07 -16.70
CA HIS A 54 -2.62 16.42 -17.95
C HIS A 54 -1.09 16.52 -17.76
N GLU A 55 -0.64 17.26 -16.74
CA GLU A 55 0.80 17.39 -16.44
C GLU A 55 1.44 16.04 -16.09
N VAL A 56 0.73 15.14 -15.39
CA VAL A 56 1.23 13.78 -15.10
C VAL A 56 1.33 12.95 -16.38
N LEU A 57 0.35 13.05 -17.28
CA LEU A 57 0.40 12.32 -18.56
C LEU A 57 1.53 12.80 -19.45
N GLU A 58 1.75 14.12 -19.55
CA GLU A 58 2.87 14.71 -20.28
C GLU A 58 4.21 14.26 -19.71
N LEU A 59 4.36 14.27 -18.37
CA LEU A 59 5.56 13.81 -17.69
C LEU A 59 5.86 12.33 -17.99
N LEU A 60 4.84 11.48 -18.01
CA LEU A 60 5.00 10.06 -18.32
C LEU A 60 5.37 9.84 -19.79
N GLU A 61 4.85 10.64 -20.70
CA GLU A 61 5.20 10.62 -22.13
C GLU A 61 6.66 11.06 -22.34
N GLU A 62 7.10 12.15 -21.70
CA GLU A 62 8.48 12.62 -21.74
C GLU A 62 9.50 11.59 -21.24
N GLU A 63 9.13 10.80 -20.25
CA GLU A 63 9.97 9.74 -19.65
C GLU A 63 9.77 8.36 -20.33
N ASP A 64 9.06 8.31 -21.48
CA ASP A 64 8.80 7.10 -22.28
C ASP A 64 8.06 5.98 -21.50
N PHE A 65 7.14 6.37 -20.59
CA PHE A 65 6.27 5.44 -19.90
C PHE A 65 4.98 5.19 -20.66
N HIS A 66 4.66 3.92 -20.86
CA HIS A 66 3.45 3.50 -21.57
C HIS A 66 2.35 3.09 -20.59
N LEU A 67 1.20 3.75 -20.70
CA LEU A 67 0.01 3.47 -19.90
C LEU A 67 -0.90 2.44 -20.57
N LYS A 68 -1.50 1.58 -19.76
CA LYS A 68 -2.59 0.70 -20.19
C LYS A 68 -3.92 1.38 -19.93
N LEU A 69 -4.50 2.02 -20.95
CA LEU A 69 -5.73 2.79 -20.82
C LEU A 69 -6.90 2.00 -20.23
N ASN A 70 -6.99 0.69 -20.51
CA ASN A 70 -8.02 -0.17 -19.95
C ASN A 70 -7.88 -0.41 -18.43
N LYS A 71 -6.78 0.02 -17.82
CA LYS A 71 -6.53 -0.01 -16.36
C LYS A 71 -6.55 1.38 -15.73
N CYS A 72 -6.61 2.43 -16.53
CA CYS A 72 -6.69 3.79 -16.03
C CYS A 72 -8.14 4.11 -15.66
N LEU A 73 -8.31 4.64 -14.45
CA LEU A 73 -9.59 5.10 -13.94
C LEU A 73 -9.50 6.61 -13.77
N PHE A 74 -10.30 7.36 -14.54
CA PHE A 74 -10.34 8.81 -14.49
C PHE A 74 -11.65 9.28 -13.87
N HIS A 75 -11.64 10.41 -13.17
CA HIS A 75 -12.81 11.09 -12.58
C HIS A 75 -13.69 10.16 -11.73
N GLN A 76 -13.06 9.36 -10.86
CA GLN A 76 -13.78 8.48 -9.96
C GLN A 76 -14.02 9.17 -8.61
N GLN A 77 -15.24 9.06 -8.08
CA GLN A 77 -15.57 9.52 -6.72
C GLN A 77 -15.13 8.51 -5.64
N SER A 78 -14.96 7.25 -6.03
CA SER A 78 -14.40 6.22 -5.18
C SER A 78 -13.39 5.38 -5.96
N ILE A 79 -12.30 5.02 -5.32
CA ILE A 79 -11.23 4.23 -5.94
C ILE A 79 -10.62 3.24 -4.95
N ASP A 80 -10.28 2.06 -5.46
CA ASP A 80 -9.50 1.09 -4.72
C ASP A 80 -8.00 1.32 -5.01
N TYR A 81 -7.26 1.73 -3.99
CA TYR A 81 -5.83 2.02 -4.09
C TYR A 81 -5.05 1.28 -3.01
N LEU A 82 -4.06 0.49 -3.41
CA LEU A 82 -3.23 -0.32 -2.50
C LEU A 82 -4.04 -1.14 -1.47
N GLY A 83 -5.23 -1.59 -1.88
CA GLY A 83 -6.10 -2.42 -1.03
C GLY A 83 -6.87 -1.69 0.06
N ILE A 84 -6.99 -0.39 -0.07
CA ILE A 84 -7.92 0.45 0.67
C ILE A 84 -8.88 1.09 -0.32
N ARG A 85 -10.12 1.32 0.10
CA ARG A 85 -11.10 2.10 -0.66
C ARG A 85 -11.09 3.53 -0.17
N ILE A 86 -10.88 4.46 -1.09
CA ILE A 86 -10.90 5.90 -0.85
C ILE A 86 -12.19 6.44 -1.46
N GLU A 87 -13.01 7.07 -0.65
CA GLU A 87 -14.24 7.75 -1.02
C GLU A 87 -14.22 9.16 -0.42
N GLU A 88 -15.16 10.04 -0.77
CA GLU A 88 -15.24 11.42 -0.27
C GLU A 88 -14.96 11.54 1.23
N GLY A 89 -13.76 12.01 1.58
CA GLY A 89 -13.34 12.22 2.98
C GLY A 89 -13.25 10.99 3.86
N LYS A 90 -13.37 9.77 3.29
CA LYS A 90 -13.35 8.50 4.04
C LYS A 90 -12.38 7.53 3.41
N VAL A 91 -11.71 6.76 4.26
CA VAL A 91 -10.83 5.67 3.86
C VAL A 91 -11.31 4.40 4.54
N HIS A 92 -11.62 3.39 3.76
CA HIS A 92 -12.14 2.10 4.22
C HIS A 92 -11.21 0.96 3.81
N ILE A 93 -11.27 -0.13 4.55
CA ILE A 93 -10.70 -1.41 4.09
C ILE A 93 -11.57 -1.92 2.93
N ASP A 94 -10.93 -2.44 1.89
CA ASP A 94 -11.63 -3.10 0.79
C ASP A 94 -12.58 -4.20 1.35
N PRO A 95 -13.90 -4.13 1.08
CA PRO A 95 -14.87 -5.11 1.59
C PRO A 95 -14.50 -6.55 1.25
N THR A 96 -13.91 -6.80 0.07
CA THR A 96 -13.51 -8.15 -0.34
C THR A 96 -12.41 -8.74 0.55
N LYS A 97 -11.57 -7.88 1.13
CA LYS A 97 -10.54 -8.28 2.12
C LYS A 97 -11.14 -8.49 3.51
N MET A 98 -12.23 -7.78 3.84
CA MET A 98 -12.95 -7.96 5.10
C MET A 98 -13.56 -9.35 5.22
N ASP A 99 -14.13 -9.90 4.13
CA ASP A 99 -14.68 -11.25 4.12
C ASP A 99 -13.61 -12.31 4.43
N GLY A 100 -12.40 -12.12 3.91
CA GLY A 100 -11.27 -12.97 4.25
C GLY A 100 -10.84 -12.87 5.73
N LEU A 101 -10.99 -11.70 6.34
CA LEU A 101 -10.69 -11.49 7.77
C LEU A 101 -11.80 -12.04 8.67
N ALA A 102 -13.07 -11.92 8.28
CA ALA A 102 -14.21 -12.44 9.03
C ALA A 102 -14.18 -13.97 9.15
N ASN A 103 -13.64 -14.66 8.13
CA ASN A 103 -13.47 -16.10 8.10
C ASN A 103 -12.08 -16.56 8.54
N TRP A 104 -11.32 -15.70 9.26
CA TRP A 104 -9.98 -16.05 9.72
C TRP A 104 -10.02 -17.16 10.76
N LYS A 105 -8.98 -17.99 10.78
CA LYS A 105 -8.86 -19.11 11.71
C LYS A 105 -8.91 -18.66 13.17
N GLU A 106 -9.79 -19.24 13.96
CA GLU A 106 -9.89 -18.98 15.41
C GLU A 106 -8.70 -19.57 16.18
N GLU A 107 -8.12 -20.67 15.67
CA GLU A 107 -7.00 -21.36 16.32
C GLU A 107 -5.72 -21.23 15.48
N LEU A 108 -4.65 -20.73 16.09
CA LEU A 108 -3.32 -20.65 15.51
C LEU A 108 -2.45 -21.76 16.11
N ARG A 109 -1.99 -22.68 15.27
CA ARG A 109 -1.32 -23.93 15.71
C ARG A 109 0.20 -23.86 15.67
N ASN A 110 0.78 -22.89 14.97
CA ASN A 110 2.22 -22.76 14.81
C ASN A 110 2.66 -21.30 14.63
N VAL A 111 3.96 -21.06 14.80
CA VAL A 111 4.57 -19.72 14.70
C VAL A 111 4.39 -19.10 13.32
N HIS A 112 4.35 -19.90 12.27
CA HIS A 112 4.13 -19.40 10.92
C HIS A 112 2.72 -18.82 10.78
N GLU A 113 1.70 -19.49 11.30
CA GLU A 113 0.34 -18.98 11.31
C GLU A 113 0.20 -17.70 12.14
N VAL A 114 0.86 -17.63 13.30
CA VAL A 114 0.88 -16.41 14.12
C VAL A 114 1.52 -15.25 13.36
N ARG A 115 2.65 -15.48 12.67
CA ARG A 115 3.30 -14.45 11.85
C ARG A 115 2.44 -14.00 10.67
N SER A 116 1.78 -14.94 9.99
CA SER A 116 0.84 -14.64 8.90
C SER A 116 -0.32 -13.79 9.38
N THR A 117 -0.89 -14.15 10.55
CA THR A 117 -1.95 -13.38 11.22
C THR A 117 -1.48 -11.96 11.55
N LEU A 118 -0.33 -11.82 12.18
CA LEU A 118 0.25 -10.50 12.49
C LEU A 118 0.53 -9.68 11.23
N GLY A 119 0.93 -10.31 10.13
CA GLY A 119 1.15 -9.63 8.84
C GLY A 119 -0.15 -9.07 8.26
N ILE A 120 -1.20 -9.88 8.21
CA ILE A 120 -2.51 -9.48 7.66
C ILE A 120 -3.17 -8.38 8.51
N PHE A 121 -3.23 -8.58 9.84
CA PHE A 121 -3.79 -7.56 10.72
C PHE A 121 -2.90 -6.33 10.84
N GLY A 122 -1.57 -6.49 10.69
CA GLY A 122 -0.61 -5.39 10.67
C GLY A 122 -0.81 -4.45 9.50
N TYR A 123 -1.21 -4.96 8.33
CA TYR A 123 -1.60 -4.17 7.17
C TYR A 123 -2.82 -3.29 7.48
N ASN A 124 -3.79 -3.82 8.19
CA ASN A 124 -5.02 -3.13 8.58
C ASN A 124 -4.89 -2.33 9.90
N ARG A 125 -3.67 -2.17 10.42
CA ARG A 125 -3.38 -1.48 11.69
C ARG A 125 -4.04 -0.10 11.84
N PRO A 126 -4.11 0.78 10.81
CA PRO A 126 -4.75 2.08 10.94
C PRO A 126 -6.24 2.02 11.27
N PHE A 127 -6.90 0.91 10.96
CA PHE A 127 -8.33 0.68 11.16
C PHE A 127 -8.66 -0.10 12.44
N ILE A 128 -7.64 -0.47 13.23
CA ILE A 128 -7.82 -1.28 14.44
C ILE A 128 -7.43 -0.47 15.68
N ASP A 129 -8.43 -0.13 16.49
CA ASP A 129 -8.20 0.55 17.75
C ASP A 129 -7.28 -0.26 18.66
N ASN A 130 -6.28 0.41 19.22
CA ASN A 130 -5.29 -0.18 20.13
C ASN A 130 -4.64 -1.47 19.56
N TYR A 131 -4.31 -1.46 18.25
CA TYR A 131 -3.69 -2.60 17.59
C TYR A 131 -2.47 -3.16 18.36
N ALA A 132 -1.60 -2.28 18.84
CA ALA A 132 -0.38 -2.69 19.56
C ALA A 132 -0.70 -3.51 20.82
N GLY A 133 -1.71 -3.10 21.59
CA GLY A 133 -2.16 -3.83 22.78
C GLY A 133 -2.73 -5.21 22.42
N LYS A 134 -3.56 -5.25 21.39
CA LYS A 134 -4.19 -6.51 20.90
C LYS A 134 -3.17 -7.47 20.27
N ALA A 135 -2.18 -6.97 19.55
CA ALA A 135 -1.16 -7.78 18.88
C ALA A 135 -0.02 -8.23 19.82
N ARG A 136 0.16 -7.58 20.96
CA ARG A 136 1.25 -7.84 21.90
C ARG A 136 1.39 -9.31 22.32
N PRO A 137 0.32 -10.04 22.72
CA PRO A 137 0.44 -11.45 23.10
C PRO A 137 0.98 -12.31 21.96
N LEU A 138 0.49 -12.12 20.72
CA LEU A 138 0.93 -12.85 19.55
C LEU A 138 2.39 -12.54 19.19
N THR A 139 2.78 -11.28 19.33
CA THR A 139 4.17 -10.84 19.10
C THR A 139 5.13 -11.48 20.11
N CYS A 140 4.73 -11.54 21.39
CA CYS A 140 5.51 -12.22 22.42
C CYS A 140 5.69 -13.71 22.11
N LEU A 141 4.63 -14.40 21.66
CA LEU A 141 4.73 -15.82 21.26
C LEU A 141 5.75 -16.02 20.13
N CYS A 142 5.76 -15.15 19.13
CA CYS A 142 6.76 -15.21 18.05
C CYS A 142 8.18 -14.99 18.54
N CYS A 143 8.41 -14.08 19.49
CA CYS A 143 9.72 -13.81 20.06
C CYS A 143 10.20 -14.98 20.93
N CYS A 144 9.35 -15.53 21.79
CA CYS A 144 9.67 -16.67 22.64
C CYS A 144 10.01 -17.93 21.81
N ALA A 145 9.23 -18.21 20.77
CA ALA A 145 9.51 -19.34 19.88
C ALA A 145 10.82 -19.18 19.09
N ALA A 146 11.19 -17.94 18.73
CA ALA A 146 12.47 -17.64 18.09
C ALA A 146 13.67 -17.88 19.04
N ILE A 147 13.48 -17.68 20.35
CA ILE A 147 14.50 -17.93 21.38
C ILE A 147 14.66 -19.42 21.63
N SER A 148 13.57 -20.19 21.69
CA SER A 148 13.62 -21.64 21.93
C SER A 148 14.27 -22.43 20.77
N ASN A 149 14.29 -21.89 19.56
CA ASN A 149 14.95 -22.49 18.41
C ASN A 149 16.44 -22.14 18.27
N ARG A 150 16.99 -21.27 19.13
CA ARG A 150 18.45 -21.08 19.19
C ARG A 150 19.07 -22.21 19.95
N ARG A 151 19.65 -23.18 19.23
CA ARG A 151 20.61 -24.13 19.82
C ARG A 151 21.82 -23.31 20.24
N TYR A 152 21.97 -23.09 21.52
CA TYR A 152 23.23 -22.63 22.08
C TYR A 152 24.24 -23.81 21.96
N LEU A 153 25.17 -23.71 21.01
CA LEU A 153 26.40 -24.52 21.06
C LEU A 153 27.28 -23.89 22.12
N ILE A 154 27.48 -24.63 23.20
CA ILE A 154 28.51 -24.38 24.19
C ILE A 154 29.83 -24.91 23.63
#